data_f4bd3aeaf5bd9ed6e633f46dc2b1c70f
#
_entry.id   f4bd3aeaf5bd9ed6e633f46dc2b1c70f
#
_cell.length_a   1.000
_cell.length_b   1.000
_cell.length_c   1.000
_cell.angle_alpha   90.00
_cell.angle_beta   90.00
_cell.angle_gamma   90.00
#
_symmetry.space_group_name_H-M   'P 1'
#
loop_
_entity.id
_entity.type
_entity.pdbx_description
1 polymer ?
#
loop_
_entity_poly.entity_id
_entity_poly.type
_entity_poly.pdbx_seq_one_letter_code
_entity_poly.pdbx_strand_id
1 'polypeptide(L)'
;MADAPNRDDVERARVTLGTRLTRTPMQSSGTIGARLKCELFQRTGSFKPRGALNKIANLTAEERANGVITISAGNHAQGVAWAAREERVDALIVMWQGASELKMEATRGYGATLDLESANPIEAFERLAVLQEQTGRVFVDPHSDPLVIAGHGTAGLEIEEDAADFDALVVGVGGGGLVSGLVAALPGRRVIAVEPELAPSLHAGIAAGARVAAEARSIADGCNSPFAGALAIEMTKNLELVLVTEEEIEHAFRVLYQRAKLAVEPAGAVATAAWLAGKIEAENPVLMVSGGNVATQTAAAILARR
;
A
#
# COMPACT_ATOMS: atom_id res chain seq x y z
N MET A 1 -13.46 -12.78 13.91
CA MET A 1 -12.70 -11.87 13.04
C MET A 1 -12.72 -10.50 13.70
N ALA A 2 -11.64 -9.71 13.59
CA ALA A 2 -11.69 -8.32 14.04
C ALA A 2 -12.75 -7.57 13.21
N ASP A 3 -13.42 -6.58 13.82
CA ASP A 3 -14.44 -5.80 13.13
C ASP A 3 -13.79 -4.95 12.01
N ALA A 4 -14.43 -4.87 10.86
CA ALA A 4 -13.99 -4.04 9.76
C ALA A 4 -14.05 -2.55 10.18
N PRO A 5 -12.98 -1.76 9.92
CA PRO A 5 -13.00 -0.36 10.26
C PRO A 5 -14.01 0.42 9.43
N ASN A 6 -14.58 1.45 10.03
CA ASN A 6 -15.53 2.37 9.42
C ASN A 6 -14.96 3.79 9.36
N ARG A 7 -15.76 4.77 8.92
CA ARG A 7 -15.33 6.16 8.81
C ARG A 7 -14.90 6.77 10.15
N ASP A 8 -15.58 6.45 11.24
CA ASP A 8 -15.22 6.97 12.55
C ASP A 8 -13.84 6.46 13.00
N ASP A 9 -13.48 5.24 12.64
CA ASP A 9 -12.15 4.67 12.88
C ASP A 9 -11.08 5.44 12.08
N VAL A 10 -11.39 5.82 10.84
CA VAL A 10 -10.48 6.63 10.00
C VAL A 10 -10.33 8.04 10.56
N GLU A 11 -11.41 8.65 11.06
CA GLU A 11 -11.33 9.96 11.70
C GLU A 11 -10.51 9.90 13.00
N ARG A 12 -10.66 8.84 13.81
CA ARG A 12 -9.79 8.60 14.96
C ARG A 12 -8.33 8.42 14.56
N ALA A 13 -8.08 7.68 13.47
CA ALA A 13 -6.73 7.53 12.93
C ALA A 13 -6.14 8.89 12.51
N ARG A 14 -6.91 9.77 11.87
CA ARG A 14 -6.49 11.13 11.52
C ARG A 14 -6.05 11.93 12.75
N VAL A 15 -6.80 11.85 13.85
CA VAL A 15 -6.43 12.49 15.12
C VAL A 15 -5.12 11.90 15.66
N THR A 16 -5.00 10.57 15.68
CA THR A 16 -3.78 9.86 16.12
C THR A 16 -2.57 10.27 15.30
N LEU A 17 -2.70 10.36 13.99
CA LEU A 17 -1.61 10.72 13.08
C LEU A 17 -1.18 12.18 13.23
N GLY A 18 -2.12 13.10 13.45
CA GLY A 18 -1.87 14.53 13.64
C GLY A 18 -1.06 15.13 12.49
N THR A 19 -0.01 15.88 12.82
CA THR A 19 0.87 16.56 11.85
C THR A 19 2.15 15.77 11.52
N ARG A 20 2.28 14.54 11.97
CA ARG A 20 3.48 13.71 11.78
C ARG A 20 3.66 13.23 10.34
N LEU A 21 2.56 13.15 9.61
CA LEU A 21 2.54 12.79 8.20
C LEU A 21 2.47 14.03 7.30
N THR A 22 2.90 13.85 6.07
CA THR A 22 2.72 14.85 5.02
C THR A 22 1.28 14.79 4.51
N ARG A 23 0.56 15.93 4.48
CA ARG A 23 -0.62 16.03 3.62
C ARG A 23 -0.14 16.01 2.18
N THR A 24 -0.36 14.90 1.50
CA THR A 24 0.17 14.70 0.16
C THR A 24 -0.60 15.53 -0.88
N PRO A 25 0.08 16.07 -1.90
CA PRO A 25 -0.59 16.93 -2.87
C PRO A 25 -1.60 16.17 -3.74
N MET A 26 -2.67 16.89 -4.11
CA MET A 26 -3.56 16.55 -5.20
C MET A 26 -3.09 17.34 -6.45
N GLN A 27 -2.56 16.63 -7.45
CA GLN A 27 -2.03 17.23 -8.66
C GLN A 27 -3.02 17.05 -9.82
N SER A 28 -3.49 18.13 -10.42
CA SER A 28 -4.25 18.06 -11.68
C SER A 28 -3.30 17.86 -12.86
N SER A 29 -3.63 16.93 -13.75
CA SER A 29 -2.83 16.62 -14.93
C SER A 29 -3.68 16.68 -16.19
N GLY A 30 -3.58 17.76 -16.95
CA GLY A 30 -4.29 17.89 -18.22
C GLY A 30 -3.87 16.86 -19.27
N THR A 31 -2.63 16.37 -19.21
CA THR A 31 -2.15 15.31 -20.14
C THR A 31 -2.75 13.94 -19.83
N ILE A 32 -3.00 13.66 -18.52
CA ILE A 32 -3.60 12.39 -18.08
C ILE A 32 -5.13 12.51 -18.09
N GLY A 33 -5.67 13.73 -17.98
CA GLY A 33 -7.11 13.98 -17.90
C GLY A 33 -7.70 13.56 -16.54
N ALA A 34 -6.90 13.64 -15.45
CA ALA A 34 -7.29 13.20 -14.12
C ALA A 34 -6.58 14.00 -13.04
N ARG A 35 -7.07 13.90 -11.80
CA ARG A 35 -6.37 14.35 -10.59
C ARG A 35 -5.60 13.18 -9.99
N LEU A 36 -4.39 13.45 -9.51
CA LEU A 36 -3.46 12.47 -8.96
C LEU A 36 -3.28 12.71 -7.47
N LYS A 37 -3.68 11.77 -6.61
CA LYS A 37 -3.33 11.79 -5.19
C LYS A 37 -1.94 11.19 -5.01
N CYS A 38 -0.96 12.04 -4.72
CA CYS A 38 0.46 11.73 -4.85
C CYS A 38 1.07 11.20 -3.53
N GLU A 39 0.72 9.96 -3.13
CA GLU A 39 1.26 9.31 -1.94
C GLU A 39 2.77 8.98 -2.03
N LEU A 40 3.35 9.06 -3.22
CA LEU A 40 4.82 8.97 -3.37
C LEU A 40 5.57 10.10 -2.62
N PHE A 41 4.90 11.21 -2.27
CA PHE A 41 5.47 12.29 -1.45
C PHE A 41 5.25 12.12 0.05
N GLN A 42 4.62 11.04 0.49
CA GLN A 42 4.49 10.72 1.90
C GLN A 42 5.85 10.34 2.50
N ARG A 43 5.96 10.37 3.83
CA ARG A 43 7.11 9.81 4.55
C ARG A 43 7.43 8.42 3.98
N THR A 44 8.69 8.09 3.85
CA THR A 44 9.19 6.85 3.23
C THR A 44 8.82 6.62 1.75
N GLY A 45 8.31 7.62 1.04
CA GLY A 45 8.02 7.53 -0.40
C GLY A 45 6.80 6.70 -0.78
N SER A 46 5.87 6.41 0.15
CA SER A 46 4.63 5.67 -0.12
C SER A 46 3.58 5.88 0.97
N PHE A 47 2.33 5.48 0.73
CA PHE A 47 1.22 5.58 1.69
C PHE A 47 1.41 4.77 2.99
N LYS A 48 2.32 3.81 3.03
CA LYS A 48 2.47 2.82 4.12
C LYS A 48 2.65 3.41 5.52
N PRO A 49 3.35 4.53 5.74
CA PRO A 49 3.44 5.18 7.06
C PRO A 49 2.10 5.51 7.70
N ARG A 50 1.05 5.78 6.92
CA ARG A 50 -0.29 6.09 7.44
C ARG A 50 -0.83 4.98 8.34
N GLY A 51 -0.84 3.75 7.83
CA GLY A 51 -1.31 2.59 8.59
C GLY A 51 -0.33 2.15 9.68
N ALA A 52 0.96 2.11 9.36
CA ALA A 52 1.98 1.68 10.31
C ALA A 52 2.02 2.58 11.56
N LEU A 53 2.01 3.90 11.37
CA LEU A 53 2.02 4.84 12.47
C LEU A 53 0.74 4.76 13.31
N ASN A 54 -0.44 4.63 12.67
CA ASN A 54 -1.70 4.49 13.41
C ASN A 54 -1.70 3.22 14.26
N LYS A 55 -1.21 2.08 13.75
CA LYS A 55 -1.10 0.84 14.52
C LYS A 55 -0.15 1.00 15.70
N ILE A 56 1.06 1.48 15.46
CA ILE A 56 2.12 1.53 16.49
C ILE A 56 1.80 2.58 17.56
N ALA A 57 1.18 3.69 17.21
CA ALA A 57 0.74 4.72 18.16
C ALA A 57 -0.36 4.23 19.14
N ASN A 58 -1.15 3.23 18.74
CA ASN A 58 -2.21 2.65 19.55
C ASN A 58 -1.80 1.40 20.34
N LEU A 59 -0.51 1.06 20.40
CA LEU A 59 -0.01 -0.03 21.23
C LEU A 59 -0.12 0.30 22.71
N THR A 60 -0.47 -0.71 23.52
CA THR A 60 -0.41 -0.63 24.99
C THR A 60 1.04 -0.49 25.47
N ALA A 61 1.23 -0.16 26.73
CA ALA A 61 2.57 -0.05 27.32
C ALA A 61 3.33 -1.39 27.26
N GLU A 62 2.65 -2.51 27.47
CA GLU A 62 3.21 -3.86 27.39
C GLU A 62 3.62 -4.21 25.96
N GLU A 63 2.74 -3.98 24.98
CA GLU A 63 3.02 -4.20 23.57
C GLU A 63 4.21 -3.35 23.07
N ARG A 64 4.31 -2.09 23.52
CA ARG A 64 5.46 -1.22 23.23
C ARG A 64 6.77 -1.77 23.79
N ALA A 65 6.72 -2.33 25.00
CA ALA A 65 7.91 -2.93 25.62
C ALA A 65 8.40 -4.18 24.85
N ASN A 66 7.47 -4.97 24.32
CA ASN A 66 7.79 -6.14 23.49
C ASN A 66 8.30 -5.74 22.09
N GLY A 67 7.90 -4.57 21.59
CA GLY A 67 8.23 -4.11 20.26
C GLY A 67 7.30 -4.67 19.17
N VAL A 68 7.60 -4.34 17.92
CA VAL A 68 6.81 -4.77 16.76
C VAL A 68 7.61 -5.68 15.84
N ILE A 69 6.89 -6.48 15.07
CA ILE A 69 7.45 -7.34 14.02
C ILE A 69 6.59 -7.24 12.76
N THR A 70 7.21 -7.31 11.60
CA THR A 70 6.50 -7.49 10.32
C THR A 70 7.33 -8.27 9.32
N ILE A 71 6.69 -8.68 8.22
CA ILE A 71 7.34 -9.32 7.08
C ILE A 71 7.11 -8.45 5.83
N SER A 72 8.19 -7.97 5.25
CA SER A 72 8.13 -7.24 3.98
C SER A 72 9.53 -6.90 3.48
N ALA A 73 9.77 -7.00 2.18
CA ALA A 73 10.99 -6.51 1.53
C ALA A 73 10.77 -5.18 0.78
N GLY A 74 9.70 -4.42 1.10
CA GLY A 74 9.33 -3.21 0.35
C GLY A 74 8.81 -2.05 1.20
N ASN A 75 7.81 -1.35 0.68
CA ASN A 75 7.25 -0.14 1.28
C ASN A 75 6.72 -0.33 2.72
N HIS A 76 6.14 -1.51 3.01
CA HIS A 76 5.61 -1.77 4.34
C HIS A 76 6.72 -1.88 5.39
N ALA A 77 7.84 -2.53 5.06
CA ALA A 77 9.02 -2.60 5.92
C ALA A 77 9.52 -1.20 6.31
N GLN A 78 9.69 -0.33 5.31
CA GLN A 78 10.13 1.05 5.53
C GLN A 78 9.10 1.86 6.34
N GLY A 79 7.81 1.69 6.05
CA GLY A 79 6.72 2.35 6.78
C GLY A 79 6.69 1.96 8.25
N VAL A 80 6.83 0.65 8.57
CA VAL A 80 6.88 0.15 9.95
C VAL A 80 8.15 0.61 10.66
N ALA A 81 9.32 0.51 10.01
CA ALA A 81 10.59 0.95 10.59
C ALA A 81 10.56 2.45 10.94
N TRP A 82 10.06 3.29 10.02
CA TRP A 82 9.91 4.72 10.26
C TRP A 82 8.93 5.01 11.41
N ALA A 83 7.75 4.39 11.40
CA ALA A 83 6.73 4.60 12.42
C ALA A 83 7.18 4.13 13.81
N ALA A 84 7.90 3.01 13.88
CA ALA A 84 8.48 2.51 15.11
C ALA A 84 9.52 3.48 15.70
N ARG A 85 10.37 4.06 14.85
CA ARG A 85 11.31 5.12 15.25
C ARG A 85 10.59 6.35 15.80
N GLU A 86 9.54 6.83 15.12
CA GLU A 86 8.75 7.99 15.60
C GLU A 86 8.11 7.73 16.97
N GLU A 87 7.67 6.50 17.21
CA GLU A 87 7.04 6.07 18.46
C GLU A 87 8.03 5.53 19.51
N ARG A 88 9.33 5.46 19.18
CA ARG A 88 10.39 4.88 20.03
C ARG A 88 10.08 3.43 20.45
N VAL A 89 9.59 2.64 19.52
CA VAL A 89 9.30 1.21 19.66
C VAL A 89 10.35 0.44 18.87
N ASP A 90 10.84 -0.66 19.42
CA ASP A 90 11.79 -1.53 18.71
C ASP A 90 11.08 -2.31 17.59
N ALA A 91 11.70 -2.38 16.41
CA ALA A 91 11.12 -3.02 15.24
C ALA A 91 12.04 -4.10 14.66
N LEU A 92 11.49 -5.29 14.48
CA LEU A 92 12.10 -6.42 13.78
C LEU A 92 11.39 -6.66 12.46
N ILE A 93 12.13 -6.64 11.36
CA ILE A 93 11.58 -6.83 10.01
C ILE A 93 12.13 -8.13 9.44
N VAL A 94 11.26 -9.10 9.21
CA VAL A 94 11.61 -10.35 8.55
C VAL A 94 11.63 -10.12 7.04
N MET A 95 12.72 -10.45 6.41
CA MET A 95 12.92 -10.42 4.96
C MET A 95 13.51 -11.77 4.51
N TRP A 96 13.71 -11.93 3.23
CA TRP A 96 14.30 -13.15 2.65
C TRP A 96 15.51 -12.81 1.79
N GLN A 97 16.34 -13.81 1.55
CA GLN A 97 17.51 -13.69 0.68
C GLN A 97 17.06 -13.28 -0.74
N GLY A 98 17.80 -12.35 -1.35
CA GLY A 98 17.42 -11.78 -2.66
C GLY A 98 16.51 -10.57 -2.58
N ALA A 99 16.10 -10.12 -1.38
CA ALA A 99 15.50 -8.80 -1.22
C ALA A 99 16.48 -7.70 -1.71
N SER A 100 15.94 -6.63 -2.27
CA SER A 100 16.75 -5.53 -2.80
C SER A 100 17.60 -4.87 -1.70
N GLU A 101 18.93 -4.81 -1.87
CA GLU A 101 19.84 -4.17 -0.91
C GLU A 101 19.44 -2.72 -0.66
N LEU A 102 19.05 -1.98 -1.69
CA LEU A 102 18.57 -0.61 -1.56
C LEU A 102 17.37 -0.51 -0.57
N LYS A 103 16.43 -1.45 -0.65
CA LYS A 103 15.27 -1.48 0.25
C LYS A 103 15.65 -1.92 1.67
N MET A 104 16.61 -2.84 1.80
CA MET A 104 17.17 -3.25 3.10
C MET A 104 17.91 -2.10 3.77
N GLU A 105 18.78 -1.39 3.05
CA GLU A 105 19.51 -0.22 3.57
C GLU A 105 18.55 0.90 3.99
N ALA A 106 17.53 1.20 3.19
CA ALA A 106 16.51 2.18 3.56
C ALA A 106 15.79 1.80 4.87
N THR A 107 15.44 0.51 5.03
CA THR A 107 14.77 0.02 6.24
C THR A 107 15.70 0.11 7.47
N ARG A 108 16.98 -0.29 7.34
CA ARG A 108 17.99 -0.11 8.40
C ARG A 108 18.20 1.37 8.75
N GLY A 109 18.18 2.23 7.75
CA GLY A 109 18.32 3.69 7.93
C GLY A 109 17.20 4.31 8.76
N TYR A 110 16.03 3.66 8.85
CA TYR A 110 14.97 4.02 9.78
C TYR A 110 15.13 3.43 11.19
N GLY A 111 16.16 2.60 11.44
CA GLY A 111 16.51 2.08 12.77
C GLY A 111 15.95 0.69 13.09
N ALA A 112 15.33 0.00 12.14
CA ALA A 112 14.83 -1.36 12.37
C ALA A 112 15.94 -2.41 12.28
N THR A 113 15.81 -3.48 13.06
CA THR A 113 16.59 -4.71 12.93
C THR A 113 16.01 -5.56 11.81
N LEU A 114 16.87 -6.14 10.96
CA LEU A 114 16.46 -7.06 9.90
C LEU A 114 16.82 -8.51 10.28
N ASP A 115 15.86 -9.40 10.13
CA ASP A 115 16.10 -10.86 10.10
C ASP A 115 16.12 -11.30 8.63
N LEU A 116 17.26 -11.87 8.19
CA LEU A 116 17.54 -12.25 6.80
C LEU A 116 17.82 -13.76 6.67
N GLU A 117 17.42 -14.56 7.65
CA GLU A 117 17.74 -15.99 7.70
C GLU A 117 16.91 -16.83 6.72
N SER A 118 15.79 -16.33 6.23
CA SER A 118 14.89 -17.04 5.32
C SER A 118 15.41 -17.02 3.89
N ALA A 119 15.36 -18.15 3.19
CA ALA A 119 15.79 -18.25 1.80
C ALA A 119 14.75 -17.68 0.81
N ASN A 120 13.47 -17.69 1.17
CA ASN A 120 12.36 -17.30 0.29
C ASN A 120 11.17 -16.74 1.12
N PRO A 121 10.15 -16.13 0.46
CA PRO A 121 9.00 -15.56 1.16
C PRO A 121 8.21 -16.57 2.02
N ILE A 122 8.12 -17.84 1.64
CA ILE A 122 7.36 -18.86 2.39
C ILE A 122 8.06 -19.11 3.72
N GLU A 123 9.36 -19.38 3.69
CA GLU A 123 10.17 -19.56 4.90
C GLU A 123 10.14 -18.31 5.79
N ALA A 124 10.07 -17.11 5.18
CA ALA A 124 9.97 -15.87 5.93
C ALA A 124 8.65 -15.76 6.71
N PHE A 125 7.53 -16.29 6.19
CA PHE A 125 6.27 -16.36 6.94
C PHE A 125 6.35 -17.36 8.11
N GLU A 126 7.00 -18.52 7.91
CA GLU A 126 7.22 -19.49 8.97
C GLU A 126 8.14 -18.90 10.06
N ARG A 127 9.22 -18.25 9.66
CA ARG A 127 10.15 -17.55 10.54
C ARG A 127 9.48 -16.45 11.35
N LEU A 128 8.60 -15.65 10.71
CA LEU A 128 7.81 -14.63 11.38
C LEU A 128 7.01 -15.21 12.55
N ALA A 129 6.31 -16.31 12.33
CA ALA A 129 5.49 -16.95 13.38
C ALA A 129 6.34 -17.42 14.55
N VAL A 130 7.48 -18.04 14.29
CA VAL A 130 8.44 -18.50 15.33
C VAL A 130 8.97 -17.30 16.13
N LEU A 131 9.43 -16.25 15.46
CA LEU A 131 9.96 -15.05 16.13
C LEU A 131 8.88 -14.31 16.94
N GLN A 132 7.65 -14.27 16.44
CA GLN A 132 6.53 -13.66 17.15
C GLN A 132 6.24 -14.42 18.47
N GLU A 133 6.20 -15.75 18.43
CA GLU A 133 6.03 -16.58 19.63
C GLU A 133 7.17 -16.40 20.63
N GLN A 134 8.42 -16.40 20.15
CA GLN A 134 9.60 -16.28 21.02
C GLN A 134 9.76 -14.91 21.67
N THR A 135 9.35 -13.85 20.98
CA THR A 135 9.63 -12.46 21.41
C THR A 135 8.41 -11.72 21.96
N GLY A 136 7.19 -12.23 21.76
CA GLY A 136 5.95 -11.55 22.11
C GLY A 136 5.71 -10.25 21.32
N ARG A 137 6.44 -9.97 20.25
CA ARG A 137 6.30 -8.78 19.42
C ARG A 137 4.94 -8.71 18.75
N VAL A 138 4.40 -7.49 18.66
CA VAL A 138 3.12 -7.25 17.99
C VAL A 138 3.33 -7.28 16.48
N PHE A 139 2.59 -8.15 15.80
CA PHE A 139 2.61 -8.19 14.34
C PHE A 139 1.89 -6.98 13.75
N VAL A 140 2.59 -6.23 12.90
CA VAL A 140 2.01 -5.16 12.09
C VAL A 140 1.68 -5.73 10.72
N ASP A 141 0.43 -6.21 10.58
CA ASP A 141 -0.06 -6.83 9.34
C ASP A 141 -0.20 -5.76 8.23
N PRO A 142 0.37 -5.97 7.05
CA PRO A 142 0.36 -4.99 5.97
C PRO A 142 -1.02 -4.63 5.40
N HIS A 143 -2.05 -5.46 5.62
CA HIS A 143 -3.34 -5.32 4.93
C HIS A 143 -4.57 -5.92 5.63
N SER A 144 -4.41 -6.60 6.80
CA SER A 144 -5.54 -7.21 7.52
C SER A 144 -5.75 -6.66 8.94
N ASP A 145 -4.90 -5.76 9.41
CA ASP A 145 -5.07 -5.11 10.71
C ASP A 145 -6.02 -3.91 10.60
N PRO A 146 -7.12 -3.85 11.40
CA PRO A 146 -8.08 -2.75 11.34
C PRO A 146 -7.48 -1.37 11.58
N LEU A 147 -6.48 -1.25 12.48
CA LEU A 147 -5.80 0.02 12.74
C LEU A 147 -4.91 0.43 11.56
N VAL A 148 -4.26 -0.54 10.89
CA VAL A 148 -3.48 -0.28 9.67
C VAL A 148 -4.41 0.19 8.56
N ILE A 149 -5.53 -0.49 8.35
CA ILE A 149 -6.54 -0.14 7.34
C ILE A 149 -7.10 1.27 7.60
N ALA A 150 -7.52 1.57 8.85
CA ALA A 150 -8.03 2.89 9.22
C ALA A 150 -7.00 4.00 8.98
N GLY A 151 -5.73 3.75 9.32
CA GLY A 151 -4.64 4.69 9.04
C GLY A 151 -4.48 4.99 7.55
N HIS A 152 -4.55 3.96 6.69
CA HIS A 152 -4.52 4.13 5.23
C HIS A 152 -5.71 4.94 4.72
N GLY A 153 -6.89 4.80 5.34
CA GLY A 153 -8.11 5.53 5.00
C GLY A 153 -7.97 7.05 5.13
N THR A 154 -7.02 7.55 5.93
CA THR A 154 -6.81 9.00 6.07
C THR A 154 -6.46 9.70 4.77
N ALA A 155 -5.90 8.99 3.78
CA ALA A 155 -5.72 9.51 2.42
C ALA A 155 -7.06 9.80 1.74
N GLY A 156 -8.11 9.01 2.04
CA GLY A 156 -9.47 9.23 1.53
C GLY A 156 -10.10 10.49 2.07
N LEU A 157 -9.89 10.81 3.35
CA LEU A 157 -10.37 12.09 3.93
C LEU A 157 -9.72 13.30 3.25
N GLU A 158 -8.42 13.23 2.98
CA GLU A 158 -7.72 14.28 2.24
C GLU A 158 -8.24 14.41 0.80
N ILE A 159 -8.58 13.29 0.12
CA ILE A 159 -9.18 13.30 -1.22
C ILE A 159 -10.54 13.98 -1.19
N GLU A 160 -11.40 13.66 -0.23
CA GLU A 160 -12.72 14.25 -0.10
C GLU A 160 -12.66 15.77 0.12
N GLU A 161 -11.68 16.23 0.90
CA GLU A 161 -11.45 17.66 1.15
C GLU A 161 -10.88 18.39 -0.08
N ASP A 162 -9.94 17.77 -0.81
CA ASP A 162 -9.22 18.42 -1.92
C ASP A 162 -9.96 18.31 -3.26
N ALA A 163 -10.89 17.38 -3.39
CA ALA A 163 -11.55 17.01 -4.65
C ALA A 163 -12.98 16.52 -4.44
N ALA A 164 -13.79 17.26 -3.67
CA ALA A 164 -15.15 16.86 -3.27
C ALA A 164 -16.08 16.45 -4.44
N ASP A 165 -15.80 16.95 -5.65
CA ASP A 165 -16.54 16.70 -6.89
C ASP A 165 -16.09 15.45 -7.66
N PHE A 166 -15.15 14.66 -7.14
CA PHE A 166 -14.73 13.44 -7.84
C PHE A 166 -15.88 12.44 -7.97
N ASP A 167 -15.96 11.78 -9.11
CA ASP A 167 -16.98 10.78 -9.44
C ASP A 167 -16.45 9.33 -9.37
N ALA A 168 -15.13 9.15 -9.44
CA ALA A 168 -14.48 7.87 -9.27
C ALA A 168 -13.10 8.01 -8.59
N LEU A 169 -12.80 7.16 -7.62
CA LEU A 169 -11.47 6.99 -7.03
C LEU A 169 -10.88 5.67 -7.51
N VAL A 170 -9.77 5.74 -8.25
CA VAL A 170 -9.10 4.56 -8.83
C VAL A 170 -7.85 4.25 -8.00
N VAL A 171 -7.72 3.02 -7.56
CA VAL A 171 -6.63 2.61 -6.66
C VAL A 171 -6.00 1.27 -7.07
N GLY A 172 -4.67 1.24 -7.16
CA GLY A 172 -3.90 0.01 -7.34
C GLY A 172 -3.93 -0.87 -6.08
N VAL A 173 -4.13 -2.16 -6.26
CA VAL A 173 -4.33 -3.13 -5.18
C VAL A 173 -3.25 -4.22 -5.21
N GLY A 174 -2.73 -4.54 -4.03
CA GLY A 174 -2.06 -5.79 -3.71
C GLY A 174 -2.90 -6.54 -2.67
N GLY A 175 -2.44 -6.66 -1.41
CA GLY A 175 -3.21 -7.32 -0.35
C GLY A 175 -4.50 -6.62 0.11
N GLY A 176 -4.84 -5.44 -0.42
CA GLY A 176 -6.13 -4.77 -0.22
C GLY A 176 -6.23 -3.77 0.93
N GLY A 177 -5.15 -3.57 1.73
CA GLY A 177 -5.23 -2.68 2.91
C GLY A 177 -5.53 -1.21 2.57
N LEU A 178 -4.97 -0.67 1.48
CA LEU A 178 -5.24 0.71 1.06
C LEU A 178 -6.68 0.88 0.58
N VAL A 179 -7.12 0.03 -0.35
CA VAL A 179 -8.49 0.12 -0.90
C VAL A 179 -9.54 -0.03 0.19
N SER A 180 -9.33 -0.93 1.16
CA SER A 180 -10.22 -1.09 2.32
C SER A 180 -10.30 0.17 3.16
N GLY A 181 -9.15 0.82 3.42
CA GLY A 181 -9.11 2.09 4.14
C GLY A 181 -9.86 3.20 3.39
N LEU A 182 -9.69 3.29 2.07
CA LEU A 182 -10.40 4.28 1.23
C LEU A 182 -11.91 4.03 1.23
N VAL A 183 -12.37 2.77 1.16
CA VAL A 183 -13.79 2.41 1.27
C VAL A 183 -14.35 2.80 2.63
N ALA A 184 -13.62 2.54 3.72
CA ALA A 184 -14.03 2.96 5.07
C ALA A 184 -14.13 4.48 5.21
N ALA A 185 -13.20 5.22 4.61
CA ALA A 185 -13.18 6.69 4.64
C ALA A 185 -14.30 7.34 3.82
N LEU A 186 -14.72 6.70 2.74
CA LEU A 186 -15.55 7.28 1.68
C LEU A 186 -16.84 6.48 1.45
N PRO A 187 -17.72 6.33 2.48
CA PRO A 187 -18.94 5.55 2.34
C PRO A 187 -19.83 6.10 1.23
N GLY A 188 -20.30 5.22 0.35
CA GLY A 188 -21.16 5.56 -0.78
C GLY A 188 -20.47 6.21 -1.99
N ARG A 189 -19.16 6.44 -1.94
CA ARG A 189 -18.40 6.93 -3.11
C ARG A 189 -17.97 5.76 -3.99
N ARG A 190 -17.87 6.01 -5.29
CA ARG A 190 -17.38 5.01 -6.25
C ARG A 190 -15.86 4.85 -6.12
N VAL A 191 -15.43 3.69 -5.64
CA VAL A 191 -14.03 3.27 -5.55
C VAL A 191 -13.83 2.09 -6.49
N ILE A 192 -12.81 2.17 -7.35
CA ILE A 192 -12.47 1.15 -8.35
C ILE A 192 -11.12 0.55 -7.97
N ALA A 193 -11.11 -0.76 -7.79
CA ALA A 193 -9.90 -1.52 -7.45
C ALA A 193 -9.24 -2.02 -8.73
N VAL A 194 -7.95 -1.75 -8.89
CA VAL A 194 -7.17 -2.16 -10.07
C VAL A 194 -6.04 -3.09 -9.63
N GLU A 195 -5.94 -4.26 -10.26
CA GLU A 195 -4.84 -5.21 -10.02
C GLU A 195 -4.08 -5.51 -11.32
N PRO A 196 -2.79 -5.82 -11.24
CA PRO A 196 -2.08 -6.44 -12.35
C PRO A 196 -2.66 -7.82 -12.66
N GLU A 197 -2.79 -8.19 -13.94
CA GLU A 197 -3.22 -9.54 -14.34
C GLU A 197 -2.31 -10.65 -13.77
N LEU A 198 -1.03 -10.34 -13.53
CA LEU A 198 -0.06 -11.25 -12.96
C LEU A 198 0.03 -11.19 -11.42
N ALA A 199 -0.88 -10.44 -10.76
CA ALA A 199 -0.99 -10.38 -9.30
C ALA A 199 -2.45 -10.11 -8.86
N PRO A 200 -3.45 -10.93 -9.24
CA PRO A 200 -4.87 -10.66 -9.04
C PRO A 200 -5.38 -11.23 -7.70
N SER A 201 -4.72 -10.91 -6.58
CA SER A 201 -4.99 -11.56 -5.30
C SER A 201 -6.37 -11.21 -4.71
N LEU A 202 -6.82 -9.97 -4.88
CA LEU A 202 -8.15 -9.55 -4.43
C LEU A 202 -9.24 -10.14 -5.32
N HIS A 203 -9.07 -10.13 -6.64
CA HIS A 203 -9.98 -10.77 -7.59
C HIS A 203 -10.19 -12.25 -7.25
N ALA A 204 -9.08 -12.98 -7.04
CA ALA A 204 -9.14 -14.39 -6.66
C ALA A 204 -9.83 -14.61 -5.31
N GLY A 205 -9.52 -13.77 -4.32
CA GLY A 205 -10.12 -13.85 -2.98
C GLY A 205 -11.62 -13.55 -2.98
N ILE A 206 -12.08 -12.55 -3.73
CA ILE A 206 -13.52 -12.23 -3.87
C ILE A 206 -14.24 -13.34 -4.59
N ALA A 207 -13.70 -13.86 -5.69
CA ALA A 207 -14.30 -14.95 -6.44
C ALA A 207 -14.45 -16.24 -5.60
N ALA A 208 -13.49 -16.51 -4.72
CA ALA A 208 -13.53 -17.65 -3.80
C ALA A 208 -14.35 -17.39 -2.52
N GLY A 209 -14.67 -16.13 -2.21
CA GLY A 209 -15.26 -15.75 -0.91
C GLY A 209 -14.35 -16.00 0.29
N ALA A 210 -13.04 -16.19 0.07
CA ALA A 210 -12.07 -16.55 1.08
C ALA A 210 -10.64 -16.18 0.65
N ARG A 211 -9.73 -16.14 1.64
CA ARG A 211 -8.29 -15.99 1.38
C ARG A 211 -7.76 -17.22 0.62
N VAL A 212 -7.34 -17.02 -0.60
CA VAL A 212 -6.74 -18.05 -1.47
C VAL A 212 -5.41 -17.56 -2.02
N ALA A 213 -4.52 -18.49 -2.34
CA ALA A 213 -3.25 -18.16 -3.01
C ALA A 213 -3.51 -17.66 -4.43
N ALA A 214 -2.80 -16.62 -4.82
CA ALA A 214 -2.85 -16.03 -6.15
C ALA A 214 -1.43 -15.88 -6.73
N GLU A 215 -1.35 -15.70 -8.03
CA GLU A 215 -0.11 -15.33 -8.70
C GLU A 215 0.42 -13.98 -8.16
N ALA A 216 1.73 -13.79 -8.12
CA ALA A 216 2.37 -12.59 -7.57
C ALA A 216 3.72 -12.35 -8.26
N ARG A 217 3.68 -12.07 -9.59
CA ARG A 217 4.89 -11.91 -10.43
C ARG A 217 4.82 -10.70 -11.38
N SER A 218 4.03 -9.69 -11.03
CA SER A 218 3.99 -8.43 -11.78
C SER A 218 5.27 -7.60 -11.56
N ILE A 219 5.61 -6.74 -12.54
CA ILE A 219 6.61 -5.67 -12.35
C ILE A 219 6.20 -4.68 -11.27
N ALA A 220 4.91 -4.56 -10.99
CA ALA A 220 4.35 -3.78 -9.89
C ALA A 220 4.56 -4.52 -8.56
N ASP A 221 5.79 -4.61 -8.09
CA ASP A 221 6.21 -5.41 -6.92
C ASP A 221 5.42 -5.08 -5.64
N GLY A 222 5.02 -3.81 -5.45
CA GLY A 222 4.15 -3.37 -4.36
C GLY A 222 2.73 -3.95 -4.40
N CYS A 223 2.31 -4.50 -5.55
CA CYS A 223 1.04 -5.23 -5.72
C CYS A 223 1.21 -6.76 -5.61
N ASN A 224 2.44 -7.29 -5.58
CA ASN A 224 2.72 -8.73 -5.49
C ASN A 224 2.40 -9.27 -4.09
N SER A 225 1.10 -9.43 -3.80
CA SER A 225 0.63 -10.10 -2.60
C SER A 225 0.21 -11.53 -2.95
N PRO A 226 0.70 -12.57 -2.23
CA PRO A 226 0.33 -13.95 -2.54
C PRO A 226 -1.13 -14.26 -2.18
N PHE A 227 -1.81 -13.37 -1.51
CA PHE A 227 -3.23 -13.45 -1.14
C PHE A 227 -3.76 -12.07 -0.72
N ALA A 228 -5.07 -11.84 -0.86
CA ALA A 228 -5.74 -10.68 -0.28
C ALA A 228 -6.04 -10.89 1.22
N GLY A 229 -6.08 -9.80 1.98
CA GLY A 229 -6.49 -9.83 3.37
C GLY A 229 -7.96 -10.24 3.54
N ALA A 230 -8.29 -10.97 4.62
CA ALA A 230 -9.67 -11.40 4.86
C ALA A 230 -10.62 -10.20 5.02
N LEU A 231 -10.21 -9.15 5.74
CA LEU A 231 -10.97 -7.91 5.84
C LEU A 231 -11.09 -7.20 4.49
N ALA A 232 -10.03 -7.21 3.67
CA ALA A 232 -10.07 -6.59 2.36
C ALA A 232 -11.10 -7.27 1.45
N ILE A 233 -11.14 -8.61 1.42
CA ILE A 233 -12.14 -9.38 0.66
C ILE A 233 -13.56 -8.98 1.08
N GLU A 234 -13.84 -8.95 2.39
CA GLU A 234 -15.18 -8.61 2.90
C GLU A 234 -15.56 -7.16 2.60
N MET A 235 -14.66 -6.21 2.82
CA MET A 235 -14.94 -4.78 2.65
C MET A 235 -15.07 -4.36 1.19
N THR A 236 -14.48 -5.12 0.26
CA THR A 236 -14.38 -4.72 -1.16
C THR A 236 -15.13 -5.63 -2.12
N LYS A 237 -15.86 -6.63 -1.63
CA LYS A 237 -16.55 -7.63 -2.45
C LYS A 237 -17.55 -7.08 -3.48
N ASN A 238 -18.01 -5.85 -3.28
CA ASN A 238 -18.97 -5.18 -4.16
C ASN A 238 -18.33 -4.08 -5.03
N LEU A 239 -17.00 -3.93 -5.00
CA LEU A 239 -16.33 -2.95 -5.82
C LEU A 239 -16.22 -3.39 -7.28
N GLU A 240 -16.11 -2.42 -8.15
CA GLU A 240 -15.65 -2.61 -9.52
C GLU A 240 -14.18 -3.03 -9.49
N LEU A 241 -13.86 -4.17 -10.13
CA LEU A 241 -12.51 -4.72 -10.22
C LEU A 241 -12.04 -4.65 -11.68
N VAL A 242 -10.85 -4.08 -11.88
CA VAL A 242 -10.25 -3.93 -13.20
C VAL A 242 -8.87 -4.57 -13.21
N LEU A 243 -8.55 -5.34 -14.24
CA LEU A 243 -7.22 -5.91 -14.45
C LEU A 243 -6.44 -5.12 -15.51
N VAL A 244 -5.14 -4.95 -15.28
CA VAL A 244 -4.22 -4.28 -16.21
C VAL A 244 -3.03 -5.18 -16.55
N THR A 245 -2.57 -5.08 -17.79
CA THR A 245 -1.40 -5.83 -18.27
C THR A 245 -0.09 -5.14 -17.83
N GLU A 246 1.02 -5.87 -17.95
CA GLU A 246 2.36 -5.32 -17.67
C GLU A 246 2.70 -4.17 -18.63
N GLU A 247 2.30 -4.25 -19.90
CA GLU A 247 2.51 -3.20 -20.91
C GLU A 247 1.73 -1.92 -20.56
N GLU A 248 0.50 -2.05 -20.09
CA GLU A 248 -0.32 -0.91 -19.63
C GLU A 248 0.32 -0.24 -18.42
N ILE A 249 0.87 -1.01 -17.46
CA ILE A 249 1.58 -0.50 -16.30
C ILE A 249 2.86 0.24 -16.73
N GLU A 250 3.66 -0.34 -17.61
CA GLU A 250 4.86 0.30 -18.15
C GLU A 250 4.53 1.59 -18.91
N HIS A 251 3.45 1.60 -19.70
CA HIS A 251 2.99 2.80 -20.38
C HIS A 251 2.62 3.90 -19.39
N ALA A 252 1.81 3.58 -18.38
CA ALA A 252 1.41 4.52 -17.35
C ALA A 252 2.61 5.05 -16.56
N PHE A 253 3.57 4.19 -16.23
CA PHE A 253 4.82 4.58 -15.57
C PHE A 253 5.55 5.64 -16.40
N ARG A 254 5.74 5.41 -17.73
CA ARG A 254 6.38 6.37 -18.63
C ARG A 254 5.61 7.69 -18.70
N VAL A 255 4.29 7.65 -18.80
CA VAL A 255 3.45 8.87 -18.82
C VAL A 255 3.57 9.66 -17.52
N LEU A 256 3.47 9.01 -16.37
CA LEU A 256 3.63 9.66 -15.07
C LEU A 256 5.01 10.31 -14.92
N TYR A 257 6.07 9.58 -15.29
CA TYR A 257 7.43 10.10 -15.21
C TYR A 257 7.67 11.25 -16.22
N GLN A 258 7.33 11.05 -17.49
CA GLN A 258 7.67 11.99 -18.56
C GLN A 258 6.73 13.19 -18.64
N ARG A 259 5.44 13.03 -18.33
CA ARG A 259 4.41 14.07 -18.48
C ARG A 259 3.99 14.70 -17.16
N ALA A 260 3.72 13.92 -16.14
CA ALA A 260 3.38 14.44 -14.81
C ALA A 260 4.61 14.77 -13.95
N LYS A 261 5.83 14.37 -14.37
CA LYS A 261 7.10 14.60 -13.66
C LYS A 261 7.17 13.92 -12.28
N LEU A 262 6.52 12.77 -12.17
CA LEU A 262 6.48 11.99 -10.93
C LEU A 262 7.43 10.80 -11.02
N ALA A 263 8.39 10.73 -10.09
CA ALA A 263 9.27 9.57 -9.92
C ALA A 263 8.50 8.42 -9.24
N VAL A 264 7.61 7.78 -9.97
CA VAL A 264 6.70 6.74 -9.50
C VAL A 264 7.36 5.36 -9.53
N GLU A 265 6.91 4.43 -8.68
CA GLU A 265 7.17 3.01 -8.83
C GLU A 265 6.07 2.33 -9.67
N PRO A 266 6.32 1.15 -10.29
CA PRO A 266 5.31 0.47 -11.10
C PRO A 266 3.98 0.23 -10.37
N ALA A 267 4.00 -0.12 -9.09
CA ALA A 267 2.80 -0.26 -8.27
C ALA A 267 2.01 1.05 -8.12
N GLY A 268 2.70 2.19 -8.08
CA GLY A 268 2.08 3.52 -8.07
C GLY A 268 1.45 3.93 -9.40
N ALA A 269 1.78 3.24 -10.50
CA ALA A 269 1.24 3.50 -11.84
C ALA A 269 -0.01 2.67 -12.18
N VAL A 270 -0.35 1.65 -11.40
CA VAL A 270 -1.43 0.68 -11.69
C VAL A 270 -2.80 1.37 -11.89
N ALA A 271 -3.17 2.31 -11.01
CA ALA A 271 -4.42 3.06 -11.16
C ALA A 271 -4.45 3.88 -12.48
N THR A 272 -3.33 4.52 -12.79
CA THR A 272 -3.18 5.30 -14.04
C THR A 272 -3.19 4.40 -15.27
N ALA A 273 -2.70 3.16 -15.16
CA ALA A 273 -2.72 2.18 -16.26
C ALA A 273 -4.15 1.87 -16.71
N ALA A 274 -5.05 1.57 -15.77
CA ALA A 274 -6.45 1.30 -16.08
C ALA A 274 -7.16 2.51 -16.73
N TRP A 275 -6.86 3.71 -16.24
CA TRP A 275 -7.39 4.94 -16.80
C TRP A 275 -6.91 5.20 -18.24
N LEU A 276 -5.61 5.16 -18.48
CA LEU A 276 -5.03 5.40 -19.80
C LEU A 276 -5.38 4.31 -20.83
N ALA A 277 -5.65 3.09 -20.37
CA ALA A 277 -6.14 1.99 -21.21
C ALA A 277 -7.62 2.10 -21.57
N GLY A 278 -8.34 3.14 -21.07
CA GLY A 278 -9.77 3.33 -21.34
C GLY A 278 -10.67 2.27 -20.68
N LYS A 279 -10.19 1.60 -19.64
CA LYS A 279 -10.96 0.57 -18.91
C LYS A 279 -11.91 1.15 -17.86
N ILE A 280 -11.89 2.46 -17.66
CA ILE A 280 -12.69 3.18 -16.66
C ILE A 280 -13.33 4.39 -17.32
N GLU A 281 -14.62 4.55 -17.13
CA GLU A 281 -15.39 5.72 -17.55
C GLU A 281 -15.68 6.59 -16.33
N ALA A 282 -15.21 7.86 -16.35
CA ALA A 282 -15.45 8.86 -15.32
C ALA A 282 -15.24 10.26 -15.90
N GLU A 283 -15.91 11.28 -15.32
CA GLU A 283 -15.75 12.67 -15.75
C GLU A 283 -14.69 13.40 -14.92
N ASN A 284 -14.64 13.13 -13.62
CA ASN A 284 -13.76 13.76 -12.65
C ASN A 284 -12.98 12.75 -11.81
N PRO A 285 -12.17 11.84 -12.41
CA PRO A 285 -11.50 10.80 -11.67
C PRO A 285 -10.36 11.31 -10.80
N VAL A 286 -10.16 10.64 -9.67
CA VAL A 286 -8.95 10.72 -8.86
C VAL A 286 -8.20 9.41 -8.97
N LEU A 287 -6.94 9.46 -9.36
CA LEU A 287 -6.06 8.30 -9.47
C LEU A 287 -5.06 8.29 -8.30
N MET A 288 -4.98 7.20 -7.58
CA MET A 288 -4.03 7.04 -6.48
C MET A 288 -2.63 6.68 -7.00
N VAL A 289 -1.66 7.57 -6.81
CA VAL A 289 -0.23 7.32 -7.06
C VAL A 289 0.40 6.89 -5.74
N SER A 290 0.36 5.59 -5.46
CA SER A 290 0.54 5.01 -4.12
C SER A 290 1.96 5.03 -3.58
N GLY A 291 2.99 5.11 -4.44
CA GLY A 291 4.39 5.12 -4.04
C GLY A 291 5.37 5.41 -5.16
N GLY A 292 6.64 5.67 -4.78
CA GLY A 292 7.72 6.02 -5.70
C GLY A 292 9.06 5.30 -5.42
N ASN A 293 9.08 4.25 -4.58
CA ASN A 293 10.31 3.55 -4.19
C ASN A 293 10.76 2.53 -5.24
N VAL A 294 11.22 3.04 -6.37
CA VAL A 294 11.72 2.24 -7.50
C VAL A 294 13.24 2.25 -7.57
N ALA A 295 13.86 1.09 -7.86
CA ALA A 295 15.29 1.03 -8.15
C ALA A 295 15.61 1.76 -9.46
N THR A 296 16.72 2.50 -9.49
CA THR A 296 17.13 3.28 -10.66
C THR A 296 17.25 2.43 -11.92
N GLN A 297 17.76 1.19 -11.79
CA GLN A 297 17.90 0.26 -12.91
C GLN A 297 16.53 -0.15 -13.47
N THR A 298 15.55 -0.42 -12.62
CA THR A 298 14.18 -0.74 -13.02
C THR A 298 13.53 0.43 -13.75
N ALA A 299 13.64 1.64 -13.18
CA ALA A 299 13.11 2.85 -13.81
C ALA A 299 13.75 3.09 -15.18
N ALA A 300 15.08 2.99 -15.29
CA ALA A 300 15.82 3.16 -16.54
C ALA A 300 15.39 2.11 -17.59
N ALA A 301 15.22 0.85 -17.20
CA ALA A 301 14.78 -0.22 -18.10
C ALA A 301 13.38 0.05 -18.68
N ILE A 302 12.42 0.49 -17.84
CA ILE A 302 11.07 0.82 -18.31
C ILE A 302 11.07 2.07 -19.20
N LEU A 303 11.84 3.10 -18.85
CA LEU A 303 11.92 4.34 -19.61
C LEU A 303 12.60 4.18 -20.96
N ALA A 304 13.50 3.22 -21.10
CA ALA A 304 14.22 2.93 -22.36
C ALA A 304 13.37 2.14 -23.37
N ARG A 305 12.30 1.47 -22.94
CA ARG A 305 11.37 0.76 -23.84
C ARG A 305 10.50 1.79 -24.58
N ARG A 306 10.35 1.59 -25.90
CA ARG A 306 9.53 2.46 -26.77
C ARG A 306 8.10 2.01 -26.82
#